data_b3b580cbdd27e924efd9fae180aa755f
#
_entry.id   b3b580cbdd27e924efd9fae180aa755f
#
_cell.length_a   1.000
_cell.length_b   1.000
_cell.length_c   1.000
_cell.angle_alpha   90.00
_cell.angle_beta   90.00
_cell.angle_gamma   90.00
#
_symmetry.space_group_name_H-M   'P 1'
#
loop_
_entity.id
_entity.type
_entity.pdbx_description
1 polymer ?
#
loop_
_entity_poly.entity_id
_entity_poly.type
_entity_poly.pdbx_seq_one_letter_code
_entity_poly.pdbx_strand_id
1 'polypeptide(L)'
;MKKILIRRILLSVIFLMIIMFVVTHYDSKEYSADNEQAYMNRICEMTNIPSMSVAIMDKDVEIFLNYSRDDNVVIDEKSLYELASTTKAFTAFGILQLEKEGRLEITDSVDQYISWFEPEFKGERATITIEQLLEHTSGIPTWTICLIPSGTNENSSLRRTIEKIKNIRLNHEPGRVHEYATINYDILALIIEEVTGQKFENYMKENVLEALHMQDSFFRTDHFSEEITQGNKMDFLKARSFDAPAYYGNIAAGYLVSNTSDLIKWMKNVNRLFDFDGFTATNDNHYYAGWNVYDDYVCHAGNNPNYASQVIISRNGKIGVFALSALSGSSATEVAENIYRMRLGETVKIGLYIDHSALLDFVSIMAILFLIYLLLLIRVNSKRKAIWSLLLSSIFIVGIVLSPFLLQYNYDYLYVWCPGSLLLFLIASICFSIIQICNSVVWLKCIDSFGFVGKSTVKENQDNRRKTKLE
;
A
#
# COMPACT_ATOMS: atom_id res chain seq x y z
N MET A 1 26.00 -13.26 -35.08
CA MET A 1 25.53 -14.50 -34.43
C MET A 1 25.33 -14.37 -32.91
N LYS A 2 26.34 -14.04 -32.10
CA LYS A 2 26.22 -13.99 -30.62
C LYS A 2 25.04 -13.14 -30.13
N LYS A 3 24.83 -11.91 -30.65
CA LYS A 3 23.69 -11.03 -30.21
C LYS A 3 22.30 -11.60 -30.55
N ILE A 4 22.13 -12.30 -31.65
CA ILE A 4 20.87 -12.95 -32.02
C ILE A 4 20.59 -14.12 -31.09
N LEU A 5 21.61 -14.91 -30.75
CA LEU A 5 21.48 -16.00 -29.79
C LEU A 5 21.08 -15.50 -28.40
N ILE A 6 21.78 -14.47 -27.90
CA ILE A 6 21.47 -13.87 -26.59
C ILE A 6 20.01 -13.37 -26.53
N ARG A 7 19.51 -12.71 -27.57
CA ARG A 7 18.13 -12.26 -27.66
C ARG A 7 17.11 -13.40 -27.61
N ARG A 8 17.37 -14.48 -28.34
CA ARG A 8 16.51 -15.68 -28.35
C ARG A 8 16.47 -16.30 -26.94
N ILE A 9 17.63 -16.45 -26.31
CA ILE A 9 17.73 -16.99 -24.95
C ILE A 9 16.93 -16.10 -23.98
N LEU A 10 17.10 -14.77 -24.03
CA LEU A 10 16.40 -13.84 -23.15
C LEU A 10 14.87 -13.91 -23.33
N LEU A 11 14.39 -13.95 -24.58
CA LEU A 11 12.95 -14.13 -24.85
C LEU A 11 12.43 -15.46 -24.33
N SER A 12 13.21 -16.57 -24.51
CA SER A 12 12.83 -17.87 -23.97
C SER A 12 12.77 -17.86 -22.43
N VAL A 13 13.71 -17.17 -21.77
CA VAL A 13 13.71 -17.01 -20.29
C VAL A 13 12.48 -16.21 -19.84
N ILE A 14 12.18 -15.08 -20.46
CA ILE A 14 11.00 -14.26 -20.16
C ILE A 14 9.73 -15.11 -20.31
N PHE A 15 9.59 -15.84 -21.43
CA PHE A 15 8.42 -16.69 -21.68
C PHE A 15 8.27 -17.80 -20.63
N LEU A 16 9.38 -18.46 -20.29
CA LEU A 16 9.41 -19.51 -19.26
C LEU A 16 9.02 -18.96 -17.87
N MET A 17 9.52 -17.78 -17.51
CA MET A 17 9.17 -17.14 -16.25
C MET A 17 7.68 -16.80 -16.18
N ILE A 18 7.07 -16.33 -17.28
CA ILE A 18 5.62 -16.06 -17.33
C ILE A 18 4.84 -17.36 -17.13
N ILE A 19 5.20 -18.44 -17.81
CA ILE A 19 4.53 -19.73 -17.66
C ILE A 19 4.66 -20.23 -16.21
N MET A 20 5.86 -20.23 -15.66
CA MET A 20 6.10 -20.68 -14.29
C MET A 20 5.28 -19.83 -13.29
N PHE A 21 5.24 -18.51 -13.46
CA PHE A 21 4.47 -17.63 -12.60
C PHE A 21 2.98 -17.97 -12.62
N VAL A 22 2.39 -18.15 -13.81
CA VAL A 22 0.98 -18.54 -13.96
C VAL A 22 0.71 -19.91 -13.34
N VAL A 23 1.56 -20.90 -13.60
CA VAL A 23 1.38 -22.27 -13.10
C VAL A 23 1.47 -22.34 -11.58
N THR A 24 2.39 -21.60 -10.96
CA THR A 24 2.55 -21.58 -9.51
C THR A 24 1.41 -20.87 -8.78
N HIS A 25 0.68 -19.97 -9.47
CA HIS A 25 -0.44 -19.20 -8.92
C HIS A 25 -1.81 -19.73 -9.36
N TYR A 26 -1.89 -20.99 -9.80
CA TYR A 26 -3.15 -21.63 -10.18
C TYR A 26 -3.47 -22.83 -9.30
N ASP A 27 -4.72 -22.93 -8.86
CA ASP A 27 -5.25 -24.10 -8.17
C ASP A 27 -6.72 -24.35 -8.60
N SER A 28 -7.01 -25.58 -9.01
CA SER A 28 -8.34 -25.99 -9.45
C SER A 28 -9.16 -26.70 -8.37
N LYS A 29 -8.59 -26.90 -7.19
CA LYS A 29 -9.26 -27.55 -6.06
C LYS A 29 -10.47 -26.75 -5.58
N GLU A 30 -11.47 -27.47 -5.09
CA GLU A 30 -12.61 -26.93 -4.36
C GLU A 30 -12.36 -27.02 -2.86
N TYR A 31 -12.76 -25.99 -2.16
CA TYR A 31 -12.61 -25.85 -0.71
C TYR A 31 -13.96 -25.49 -0.08
N SER A 32 -14.17 -25.95 1.16
CA SER A 32 -15.38 -25.73 1.95
C SER A 32 -15.01 -25.56 3.43
N ALA A 33 -15.98 -25.37 4.29
CA ALA A 33 -15.76 -25.27 5.74
C ALA A 33 -15.06 -26.47 6.37
N ASP A 34 -15.04 -27.64 5.71
CA ASP A 34 -14.36 -28.83 6.23
C ASP A 34 -12.83 -28.81 6.00
N ASN A 35 -12.32 -27.93 5.14
CA ASN A 35 -10.90 -27.92 4.76
C ASN A 35 -10.30 -26.49 4.64
N GLU A 36 -10.77 -25.56 5.45
CA GLU A 36 -10.32 -24.15 5.49
C GLU A 36 -8.82 -24.02 5.77
N GLN A 37 -8.27 -24.84 6.66
CA GLN A 37 -6.83 -24.86 6.93
C GLN A 37 -6.03 -25.20 5.66
N ALA A 38 -6.50 -26.17 4.87
CA ALA A 38 -5.85 -26.54 3.62
C ALA A 38 -5.95 -25.42 2.57
N TYR A 39 -7.10 -24.71 2.55
CA TYR A 39 -7.29 -23.53 1.71
C TYR A 39 -6.29 -22.40 2.08
N MET A 40 -6.25 -22.01 3.36
CA MET A 40 -5.32 -20.99 3.85
C MET A 40 -3.87 -21.37 3.55
N ASN A 41 -3.46 -22.61 3.85
CA ASN A 41 -2.11 -23.10 3.58
C ASN A 41 -1.77 -22.94 2.09
N ARG A 42 -2.70 -23.29 1.21
CA ARG A 42 -2.49 -23.20 -0.23
C ARG A 42 -2.29 -21.76 -0.71
N ILE A 43 -3.08 -20.81 -0.23
CA ILE A 43 -2.89 -19.38 -0.52
C ILE A 43 -1.51 -18.92 -0.01
N CYS A 44 -1.15 -19.26 1.23
CA CYS A 44 0.15 -18.88 1.81
C CYS A 44 1.34 -19.43 1.01
N GLU A 45 1.25 -20.68 0.54
CA GLU A 45 2.28 -21.28 -0.34
C GLU A 45 2.39 -20.55 -1.68
N MET A 46 1.25 -20.31 -2.34
CA MET A 46 1.20 -19.64 -3.65
C MET A 46 1.77 -18.22 -3.60
N THR A 47 1.50 -17.50 -2.52
CA THR A 47 1.84 -16.08 -2.37
C THR A 47 3.12 -15.85 -1.57
N ASN A 48 3.80 -16.92 -1.17
CA ASN A 48 5.03 -16.84 -0.37
C ASN A 48 4.87 -16.16 1.01
N ILE A 49 3.70 -16.22 1.63
CA ILE A 49 3.49 -15.68 2.97
C ILE A 49 4.32 -16.46 3.99
N PRO A 50 5.10 -15.79 4.85
CA PRO A 50 5.88 -16.46 5.90
C PRO A 50 5.03 -17.01 7.03
N SER A 51 4.03 -16.23 7.47
CA SER A 51 3.08 -16.63 8.50
C SER A 51 1.75 -15.91 8.36
N MET A 52 0.68 -16.60 8.74
CA MET A 52 -0.70 -16.10 8.76
C MET A 52 -1.46 -16.72 9.92
N SER A 53 -2.31 -15.93 10.57
CA SER A 53 -3.25 -16.38 11.58
C SER A 53 -4.66 -15.92 11.24
N VAL A 54 -5.65 -16.79 11.42
CA VAL A 54 -7.05 -16.47 11.14
C VAL A 54 -7.90 -16.85 12.36
N ALA A 55 -8.70 -15.90 12.82
CA ALA A 55 -9.77 -16.11 13.79
C ALA A 55 -11.10 -16.25 13.07
N ILE A 56 -11.85 -17.30 13.38
CA ILE A 56 -13.19 -17.53 12.85
C ILE A 56 -14.16 -17.62 14.03
N MET A 57 -15.17 -16.79 13.98
CA MET A 57 -16.36 -16.86 14.85
C MET A 57 -17.51 -17.42 14.03
N ASP A 58 -18.06 -18.55 14.44
CA ASP A 58 -19.27 -19.13 13.87
C ASP A 58 -20.25 -19.42 15.00
N LYS A 59 -21.18 -18.49 15.24
CA LYS A 59 -22.08 -18.49 16.39
C LYS A 59 -21.31 -18.54 17.71
N ASP A 60 -21.40 -19.65 18.44
CA ASP A 60 -20.70 -19.87 19.72
C ASP A 60 -19.36 -20.59 19.56
N VAL A 61 -18.97 -20.93 18.31
CA VAL A 61 -17.74 -21.69 18.03
C VAL A 61 -16.64 -20.71 17.64
N GLU A 62 -15.47 -20.87 18.25
CA GLU A 62 -14.25 -20.18 17.91
C GLU A 62 -13.27 -21.15 17.24
N ILE A 63 -12.71 -20.75 16.09
CA ILE A 63 -11.76 -21.56 15.34
C ILE A 63 -10.54 -20.69 15.02
N PHE A 64 -9.36 -21.26 15.23
CA PHE A 64 -8.10 -20.60 14.93
C PHE A 64 -7.34 -21.42 13.89
N LEU A 65 -6.98 -20.76 12.77
CA LEU A 65 -6.14 -21.34 11.75
C LEU A 65 -4.80 -20.63 11.78
N ASN A 66 -3.71 -21.40 11.80
CA ASN A 66 -2.38 -20.85 11.83
C ASN A 66 -1.52 -21.48 10.75
N TYR A 67 -0.65 -20.68 10.14
CA TYR A 67 0.31 -21.11 9.13
C TYR A 67 1.69 -20.52 9.43
N SER A 68 2.69 -21.36 9.38
CA SER A 68 4.10 -20.98 9.33
C SER A 68 4.78 -21.69 8.16
N ARG A 69 5.57 -20.96 7.39
CA ARG A 69 6.41 -21.55 6.34
C ARG A 69 7.66 -22.22 6.93
N ASP A 70 8.15 -21.70 8.05
CA ASP A 70 9.31 -22.25 8.74
C ASP A 70 8.83 -23.11 9.93
N ASP A 71 9.05 -24.41 9.84
CA ASP A 71 8.64 -25.38 10.87
C ASP A 71 9.28 -25.10 12.25
N ASN A 72 10.34 -24.29 12.29
CA ASN A 72 10.96 -23.88 13.55
C ASN A 72 10.29 -22.65 14.20
N VAL A 73 9.39 -21.96 13.49
CA VAL A 73 8.66 -20.81 13.99
C VAL A 73 7.23 -21.23 14.32
N VAL A 74 6.92 -21.23 15.61
CA VAL A 74 5.58 -21.56 16.09
C VAL A 74 4.69 -20.34 15.91
N ILE A 75 3.60 -20.52 15.17
CA ILE A 75 2.51 -19.53 15.01
C ILE A 75 1.26 -20.14 15.63
N ASP A 76 0.65 -19.38 16.53
CA ASP A 76 -0.54 -19.77 17.30
C ASP A 76 -1.53 -18.60 17.46
N GLU A 77 -2.59 -18.81 18.24
CA GLU A 77 -3.61 -17.79 18.49
C GLU A 77 -3.12 -16.59 19.31
N LYS A 78 -1.89 -16.66 19.87
CA LYS A 78 -1.24 -15.59 20.62
C LYS A 78 -0.20 -14.81 19.81
N SER A 79 0.12 -15.28 18.62
CA SER A 79 1.08 -14.64 17.74
C SER A 79 0.59 -13.24 17.33
N LEU A 80 1.45 -12.24 17.53
CA LEU A 80 1.11 -10.82 17.41
C LEU A 80 1.42 -10.27 16.01
N TYR A 81 0.49 -9.48 15.47
CA TYR A 81 0.62 -8.80 14.16
C TYR A 81 0.15 -7.36 14.25
N GLU A 82 0.68 -6.47 13.41
CA GLU A 82 0.08 -5.16 13.20
C GLU A 82 -1.23 -5.30 12.42
N LEU A 83 -2.26 -4.60 12.87
CA LEU A 83 -3.59 -4.65 12.25
C LEU A 83 -3.72 -3.75 11.01
N ALA A 84 -2.75 -2.87 10.78
CA ALA A 84 -2.85 -1.87 9.73
C ALA A 84 -4.19 -1.11 9.84
N SER A 85 -4.84 -0.77 8.71
CA SER A 85 -6.03 0.10 8.72
C SER A 85 -7.26 -0.47 9.42
N THR A 86 -7.31 -1.77 9.76
CA THR A 86 -8.39 -2.28 10.63
C THR A 86 -8.32 -1.69 12.04
N THR A 87 -7.19 -1.08 12.44
CA THR A 87 -7.03 -0.22 13.62
C THR A 87 -8.08 0.89 13.70
N LYS A 88 -8.52 1.43 12.55
CA LYS A 88 -9.45 2.55 12.49
C LYS A 88 -10.77 2.27 13.18
N ALA A 89 -11.29 1.06 13.11
CA ALA A 89 -12.51 0.67 13.79
C ALA A 89 -12.39 0.81 15.32
N PHE A 90 -11.22 0.54 15.88
CA PHE A 90 -10.96 0.73 17.32
C PHE A 90 -10.91 2.21 17.69
N THR A 91 -10.24 3.04 16.90
CA THR A 91 -10.20 4.50 17.10
C THR A 91 -11.58 5.12 17.01
N ALA A 92 -12.36 4.72 16.00
CA ALA A 92 -13.76 5.15 15.86
C ALA A 92 -14.60 4.76 17.09
N PHE A 93 -14.41 3.53 17.59
CA PHE A 93 -15.12 3.11 18.81
C PHE A 93 -14.79 4.01 20.00
N GLY A 94 -13.51 4.43 20.16
CA GLY A 94 -13.12 5.38 21.21
C GLY A 94 -13.84 6.74 21.10
N ILE A 95 -14.04 7.26 19.89
CA ILE A 95 -14.83 8.47 19.62
C ILE A 95 -16.30 8.27 19.97
N LEU A 96 -16.92 7.18 19.47
CA LEU A 96 -18.34 6.87 19.73
C LEU A 96 -18.62 6.62 21.22
N GLN A 97 -17.64 6.11 21.97
CA GLN A 97 -17.74 5.97 23.41
C GLN A 97 -17.77 7.35 24.10
N LEU A 98 -16.91 8.29 23.70
CA LEU A 98 -16.92 9.66 24.21
C LEU A 98 -18.23 10.39 23.88
N GLU A 99 -18.80 10.17 22.70
CA GLU A 99 -20.12 10.66 22.32
C GLU A 99 -21.20 10.11 23.26
N LYS A 100 -21.23 8.81 23.48
CA LYS A 100 -22.16 8.16 24.40
C LYS A 100 -22.04 8.66 25.84
N GLU A 101 -20.85 9.09 26.26
CA GLU A 101 -20.58 9.70 27.55
C GLU A 101 -21.00 11.19 27.59
N GLY A 102 -21.41 11.78 26.45
CA GLY A 102 -21.80 13.19 26.33
C GLY A 102 -20.62 14.16 26.43
N ARG A 103 -19.41 13.71 26.12
CA ARG A 103 -18.17 14.50 26.17
C ARG A 103 -17.84 15.17 24.82
N LEU A 104 -18.45 14.73 23.76
CA LEU A 104 -18.45 15.30 22.42
C LEU A 104 -19.72 14.87 21.67
N GLU A 105 -19.99 15.52 20.55
CA GLU A 105 -20.98 15.08 19.56
C GLU A 105 -20.28 14.86 18.21
N ILE A 106 -20.64 13.82 17.45
CA ILE A 106 -19.99 13.57 16.12
C ILE A 106 -20.28 14.69 15.13
N THR A 107 -21.33 15.47 15.35
CA THR A 107 -21.66 16.68 14.59
C THR A 107 -20.81 17.91 14.95
N ASP A 108 -20.02 17.83 16.02
CA ASP A 108 -19.12 18.91 16.42
C ASP A 108 -18.06 19.17 15.36
N SER A 109 -17.70 20.43 15.22
CA SER A 109 -16.59 20.82 14.34
C SER A 109 -15.23 20.55 15.00
N VAL A 110 -14.28 20.09 14.19
CA VAL A 110 -12.90 19.76 14.63
C VAL A 110 -12.23 20.94 15.34
N ASP A 111 -12.49 22.17 14.89
CA ASP A 111 -11.88 23.38 15.46
C ASP A 111 -12.39 23.74 16.86
N GLN A 112 -13.46 23.14 17.36
CA GLN A 112 -13.87 23.22 18.75
C GLN A 112 -12.83 22.57 19.70
N TYR A 113 -12.17 21.51 19.24
CA TYR A 113 -11.16 20.75 19.99
C TYR A 113 -9.74 21.11 19.58
N ILE A 114 -9.51 21.37 18.28
CA ILE A 114 -8.21 21.70 17.69
C ILE A 114 -8.30 23.08 17.04
N SER A 115 -8.37 24.14 17.84
CA SER A 115 -8.67 25.52 17.42
C SER A 115 -7.70 26.10 16.37
N TRP A 116 -6.48 25.54 16.28
CA TRP A 116 -5.45 25.95 15.33
C TRP A 116 -5.51 25.18 14.00
N PHE A 117 -6.40 24.21 13.82
CA PHE A 117 -6.62 23.49 12.57
C PHE A 117 -7.55 24.29 11.67
N GLU A 118 -7.04 24.81 10.56
CA GLU A 118 -7.71 25.78 9.69
C GLU A 118 -7.64 25.32 8.22
N PRO A 119 -8.32 24.21 7.85
CA PRO A 119 -8.35 23.73 6.47
C PRO A 119 -9.04 24.73 5.54
N GLU A 120 -8.65 24.73 4.25
CA GLU A 120 -9.20 25.65 3.25
C GLU A 120 -9.82 24.90 2.07
N PHE A 121 -10.98 25.36 1.62
CA PHE A 121 -11.60 24.95 0.37
C PHE A 121 -11.86 26.15 -0.52
N LYS A 122 -11.34 26.13 -1.76
CA LYS A 122 -11.44 27.24 -2.74
C LYS A 122 -10.94 28.60 -2.21
N GLY A 123 -10.01 28.58 -1.27
CA GLY A 123 -9.41 29.79 -0.70
C GLY A 123 -10.15 30.38 0.50
N GLU A 124 -11.20 29.73 0.97
CA GLU A 124 -11.94 30.09 2.19
C GLU A 124 -11.72 29.02 3.27
N ARG A 125 -11.74 29.43 4.54
CA ARG A 125 -11.67 28.49 5.66
C ARG A 125 -12.87 27.53 5.60
N ALA A 126 -12.59 26.24 5.70
CA ALA A 126 -13.59 25.18 5.71
C ALA A 126 -13.79 24.62 7.12
N THR A 127 -15.00 24.22 7.45
CA THR A 127 -15.33 23.52 8.69
C THR A 127 -15.49 22.04 8.40
N ILE A 128 -14.80 21.18 9.17
CA ILE A 128 -14.90 19.74 9.11
C ILE A 128 -15.49 19.23 10.41
N THR A 129 -16.47 18.32 10.37
CA THR A 129 -17.05 17.67 11.56
C THR A 129 -16.33 16.35 11.89
N ILE A 130 -16.51 15.86 13.13
CA ILE A 130 -16.00 14.54 13.55
C ILE A 130 -16.61 13.42 12.68
N GLU A 131 -17.91 13.51 12.38
CA GLU A 131 -18.61 12.57 11.49
C GLU A 131 -17.95 12.49 10.10
N GLN A 132 -17.62 13.64 9.51
CA GLN A 132 -16.94 13.69 8.20
C GLN A 132 -15.54 13.08 8.23
N LEU A 133 -14.84 13.11 9.36
CA LEU A 133 -13.59 12.37 9.54
C LEU A 133 -13.84 10.86 9.62
N LEU A 134 -14.83 10.41 10.39
CA LEU A 134 -15.22 9.01 10.55
C LEU A 134 -15.62 8.37 9.22
N GLU A 135 -16.25 9.14 8.34
CA GLU A 135 -16.76 8.70 7.04
C GLU A 135 -15.78 8.91 5.86
N HIS A 136 -14.62 9.51 6.09
CA HIS A 136 -13.71 9.95 5.02
C HIS A 136 -14.36 10.91 4.01
N THR A 137 -15.27 11.76 4.46
CA THR A 137 -15.88 12.82 3.66
C THR A 137 -15.36 14.23 4.00
N SER A 138 -14.24 14.31 4.72
CA SER A 138 -13.61 15.57 5.15
C SER A 138 -13.07 16.43 4.00
N GLY A 139 -12.84 15.85 2.82
CA GLY A 139 -12.17 16.49 1.69
C GLY A 139 -10.63 16.57 1.82
N ILE A 140 -10.04 16.05 2.90
CA ILE A 140 -8.59 15.97 3.08
C ILE A 140 -7.99 15.01 2.04
N PRO A 141 -6.94 15.45 1.30
CA PRO A 141 -6.37 14.63 0.22
C PRO A 141 -5.72 13.34 0.71
N THR A 142 -5.92 12.23 -0.02
CA THR A 142 -5.29 10.92 0.26
C THR A 142 -3.76 11.00 0.36
N TRP A 143 -3.10 11.83 -0.46
CA TRP A 143 -1.64 11.96 -0.49
C TRP A 143 -1.03 12.52 0.81
N THR A 144 -1.84 13.04 1.74
CA THR A 144 -1.38 13.51 3.06
C THR A 144 -0.67 12.44 3.89
N ILE A 145 -0.86 11.16 3.56
CA ILE A 145 -0.07 10.05 4.12
C ILE A 145 1.44 10.26 3.96
N CYS A 146 1.89 10.91 2.88
CA CYS A 146 3.30 11.22 2.64
C CYS A 146 3.87 12.30 3.56
N LEU A 147 3.04 13.00 4.32
CA LEU A 147 3.44 14.02 5.29
C LEU A 147 3.67 13.46 6.69
N ILE A 148 3.24 12.23 6.94
CA ILE A 148 3.39 11.58 8.25
C ILE A 148 4.89 11.32 8.50
N PRO A 149 5.46 11.86 9.60
CA PRO A 149 6.87 11.67 9.87
C PRO A 149 7.16 10.25 10.37
N SER A 150 8.23 9.66 9.86
CA SER A 150 8.76 8.39 10.36
C SER A 150 9.81 8.60 11.46
N GLY A 151 9.96 7.64 12.37
CA GLY A 151 11.21 7.45 13.12
C GLY A 151 11.44 8.26 14.37
N THR A 152 10.43 8.89 15.00
CA THR A 152 10.61 9.56 16.29
C THR A 152 9.50 9.24 17.25
N ASN A 153 9.85 8.63 18.40
CA ASN A 153 8.95 8.49 19.55
C ASN A 153 9.02 9.76 20.40
N GLU A 154 8.59 10.89 19.86
CA GLU A 154 8.43 12.09 20.66
C GLU A 154 6.99 12.17 21.18
N ASN A 155 6.81 12.62 22.43
CA ASN A 155 5.54 12.82 23.09
C ASN A 155 4.55 13.74 22.34
N SER A 156 4.86 14.17 21.14
CA SER A 156 4.11 15.07 20.28
C SER A 156 3.93 14.59 18.84
N SER A 157 4.20 13.30 18.54
CA SER A 157 4.20 12.82 17.16
C SER A 157 2.84 12.95 16.47
N LEU A 158 1.74 12.69 17.18
CA LEU A 158 0.38 12.85 16.66
C LEU A 158 0.07 14.32 16.34
N ARG A 159 0.24 15.21 17.33
CA ARG A 159 0.07 16.67 17.14
C ARG A 159 0.95 17.20 16.01
N ARG A 160 2.23 16.79 15.96
CA ARG A 160 3.18 17.21 14.91
C ARG A 160 2.75 16.76 13.51
N THR A 161 2.14 15.58 13.39
CA THR A 161 1.57 15.11 12.12
C THR A 161 0.46 16.04 11.64
N ILE A 162 -0.46 16.42 12.55
CA ILE A 162 -1.60 17.27 12.20
C ILE A 162 -1.16 18.72 11.97
N GLU A 163 -0.14 19.22 12.69
CA GLU A 163 0.45 20.55 12.43
C GLU A 163 0.96 20.70 10.98
N LYS A 164 1.43 19.62 10.34
CA LYS A 164 1.86 19.66 8.93
C LYS A 164 0.73 19.91 7.95
N ILE A 165 -0.49 19.61 8.35
CA ILE A 165 -1.70 19.82 7.56
C ILE A 165 -2.59 20.93 8.15
N LYS A 166 -2.05 21.76 9.02
CA LYS A 166 -2.80 22.82 9.72
C LYS A 166 -3.70 23.64 8.78
N ASN A 167 -3.18 24.07 7.63
CA ASN A 167 -3.87 24.87 6.62
C ASN A 167 -3.99 24.09 5.30
N ILE A 168 -4.36 22.80 5.39
CA ILE A 168 -4.45 21.97 4.21
C ILE A 168 -5.53 22.47 3.24
N ARG A 169 -5.19 22.51 1.95
CA ARG A 169 -6.19 22.74 0.91
C ARG A 169 -6.92 21.43 0.63
N LEU A 170 -8.22 21.46 0.82
CA LEU A 170 -9.11 20.34 0.58
C LEU A 170 -9.32 20.10 -0.92
N ASN A 171 -9.39 18.83 -1.33
CA ASN A 171 -9.76 18.44 -2.69
C ASN A 171 -11.25 18.65 -2.95
N HIS A 172 -12.08 18.41 -1.92
CA HIS A 172 -13.53 18.44 -1.99
C HIS A 172 -14.12 19.26 -0.86
N GLU A 173 -15.33 19.79 -1.07
CA GLU A 173 -16.11 20.39 0.00
C GLU A 173 -16.46 19.32 1.04
N PRO A 174 -16.25 19.60 2.36
CA PRO A 174 -16.57 18.64 3.41
C PRO A 174 -18.01 18.12 3.31
N GLY A 175 -18.18 16.81 3.50
CA GLY A 175 -19.46 16.11 3.42
C GLY A 175 -19.95 15.78 2.00
N ARG A 176 -19.18 16.06 0.93
CA ARG A 176 -19.65 15.88 -0.46
C ARG A 176 -19.12 14.65 -1.16
N VAL A 177 -17.88 14.28 -0.91
CA VAL A 177 -17.20 13.21 -1.65
C VAL A 177 -16.42 12.34 -0.67
N HIS A 178 -16.57 11.04 -0.79
CA HIS A 178 -15.71 10.09 -0.07
C HIS A 178 -14.31 10.10 -0.68
N GLU A 179 -13.31 10.50 0.10
CA GLU A 179 -11.89 10.39 -0.23
C GLU A 179 -11.15 9.83 0.98
N TYR A 180 -10.72 8.58 0.88
CA TYR A 180 -10.02 7.90 1.97
C TYR A 180 -8.69 8.61 2.28
N ALA A 181 -8.61 9.24 3.43
CA ALA A 181 -7.40 9.88 3.95
C ALA A 181 -7.07 9.31 5.35
N THR A 182 -5.96 8.59 5.47
CA THR A 182 -5.58 7.92 6.72
C THR A 182 -5.47 8.89 7.88
N ILE A 183 -5.02 10.14 7.61
CA ILE A 183 -4.82 11.20 8.59
C ILE A 183 -6.12 11.67 9.27
N ASN A 184 -7.31 11.38 8.69
CA ASN A 184 -8.59 11.65 9.37
C ASN A 184 -8.64 10.98 10.74
N TYR A 185 -8.11 9.77 10.86
CA TYR A 185 -8.11 9.01 12.10
C TYR A 185 -7.03 9.47 13.08
N ASP A 186 -5.96 10.09 12.58
CA ASP A 186 -4.97 10.76 13.43
C ASP A 186 -5.55 12.05 14.03
N ILE A 187 -6.41 12.77 13.29
CA ILE A 187 -7.16 13.93 13.82
C ILE A 187 -8.15 13.46 14.90
N LEU A 188 -8.90 12.37 14.66
CA LEU A 188 -9.80 11.77 15.67
C LEU A 188 -9.05 11.40 16.95
N ALA A 189 -7.86 10.82 16.83
CA ALA A 189 -7.03 10.50 17.99
C ALA A 189 -6.56 11.75 18.76
N LEU A 190 -6.20 12.83 18.07
CA LEU A 190 -5.88 14.09 18.74
C LEU A 190 -7.10 14.68 19.45
N ILE A 191 -8.30 14.56 18.88
CA ILE A 191 -9.55 14.95 19.57
C ILE A 191 -9.74 14.14 20.84
N ILE A 192 -9.48 12.82 20.83
CA ILE A 192 -9.50 11.99 22.05
C ILE A 192 -8.52 12.57 23.10
N GLU A 193 -7.29 12.93 22.72
CA GLU A 193 -6.31 13.53 23.65
C GLU A 193 -6.82 14.87 24.21
N GLU A 194 -7.37 15.76 23.37
CA GLU A 194 -7.85 17.08 23.80
C GLU A 194 -9.08 16.96 24.73
N VAL A 195 -10.00 16.03 24.45
CA VAL A 195 -11.21 15.81 25.26
C VAL A 195 -10.89 15.15 26.60
N THR A 196 -9.94 14.20 26.61
CA THR A 196 -9.68 13.35 27.79
C THR A 196 -8.55 13.87 28.66
N GLY A 197 -7.61 14.63 28.09
CA GLY A 197 -6.35 15.01 28.73
C GLY A 197 -5.36 13.85 28.86
N GLN A 198 -5.66 12.69 28.26
CA GLN A 198 -4.81 11.49 28.26
C GLN A 198 -4.14 11.33 26.89
N LYS A 199 -3.01 10.61 26.85
CA LYS A 199 -2.45 10.14 25.60
C LYS A 199 -3.41 9.16 24.93
N PHE A 200 -3.50 9.21 23.60
CA PHE A 200 -4.39 8.36 22.81
C PHE A 200 -4.23 6.88 23.17
N GLU A 201 -3.00 6.37 23.17
CA GLU A 201 -2.71 4.97 23.46
C GLU A 201 -3.13 4.55 24.88
N ASN A 202 -3.01 5.43 25.87
CA ASN A 202 -3.44 5.16 27.25
C ASN A 202 -4.96 5.11 27.37
N TYR A 203 -5.65 6.11 26.76
CA TYR A 203 -7.11 6.11 26.72
C TYR A 203 -7.66 4.85 26.08
N MET A 204 -7.13 4.47 24.91
CA MET A 204 -7.55 3.28 24.18
C MET A 204 -7.27 1.99 24.94
N LYS A 205 -6.12 1.89 25.61
CA LYS A 205 -5.80 0.75 26.46
C LYS A 205 -6.82 0.57 27.58
N GLU A 206 -7.04 1.62 28.38
CA GLU A 206 -7.88 1.55 29.57
C GLU A 206 -9.38 1.40 29.24
N ASN A 207 -9.86 2.15 28.22
CA ASN A 207 -11.29 2.27 27.97
C ASN A 207 -11.79 1.37 26.84
N VAL A 208 -10.91 0.84 25.99
CA VAL A 208 -11.29 -0.03 24.87
C VAL A 208 -10.72 -1.43 25.03
N LEU A 209 -9.38 -1.56 25.06
CA LEU A 209 -8.76 -2.89 25.04
C LEU A 209 -9.01 -3.68 26.32
N GLU A 210 -8.78 -3.08 27.49
CA GLU A 210 -9.02 -3.72 28.80
C GLU A 210 -10.51 -3.97 29.03
N ALA A 211 -11.38 -3.04 28.61
CA ALA A 211 -12.83 -3.21 28.72
C ALA A 211 -13.37 -4.39 27.89
N LEU A 212 -12.67 -4.74 26.80
CA LEU A 212 -12.97 -5.88 25.93
C LEU A 212 -12.14 -7.12 26.29
N HIS A 213 -11.36 -7.09 27.38
CA HIS A 213 -10.45 -8.15 27.81
C HIS A 213 -9.39 -8.52 26.76
N MET A 214 -8.99 -7.58 25.89
CA MET A 214 -7.92 -7.72 24.88
C MET A 214 -6.56 -7.42 25.52
N GLN A 215 -6.10 -8.31 26.38
CA GLN A 215 -4.95 -8.04 27.26
C GLN A 215 -3.59 -8.12 26.58
N ASP A 216 -3.53 -8.81 25.43
CA ASP A 216 -2.29 -8.96 24.64
C ASP A 216 -2.19 -7.89 23.54
N SER A 217 -3.23 -7.06 23.37
CA SER A 217 -3.32 -6.02 22.34
C SER A 217 -2.78 -4.69 22.85
N PHE A 218 -2.05 -3.98 22.00
CA PHE A 218 -1.47 -2.67 22.34
C PHE A 218 -1.21 -1.82 21.09
N PHE A 219 -1.20 -0.50 21.25
CA PHE A 219 -0.72 0.40 20.22
C PHE A 219 0.81 0.40 20.19
N ARG A 220 1.41 0.24 19.00
CA ARG A 220 2.86 0.11 18.84
C ARG A 220 3.59 1.35 19.37
N THR A 221 4.39 1.14 20.39
CA THR A 221 5.35 2.08 20.95
C THR A 221 6.73 1.42 20.98
N ASP A 222 7.81 2.18 21.15
CA ASP A 222 9.21 1.66 21.08
C ASP A 222 9.52 0.48 22.03
N HIS A 223 8.68 0.22 23.02
CA HIS A 223 8.96 -0.75 24.06
C HIS A 223 8.54 -2.20 23.73
N PHE A 224 7.91 -2.46 22.58
CA PHE A 224 7.30 -3.77 22.28
C PHE A 224 7.77 -4.41 20.97
N SER A 225 8.92 -4.02 20.42
CA SER A 225 9.36 -4.50 19.10
C SER A 225 9.77 -5.98 19.05
N GLU A 226 10.07 -6.61 20.19
CA GLU A 226 10.66 -7.97 20.23
C GLU A 226 9.63 -9.09 20.23
N GLU A 227 8.35 -8.80 20.50
CA GLU A 227 7.31 -9.83 20.63
C GLU A 227 6.42 -9.98 19.37
N ILE A 228 6.55 -9.06 18.40
CA ILE A 228 5.70 -9.06 17.21
C ILE A 228 6.26 -10.02 16.16
N THR A 229 5.39 -10.84 15.54
CA THR A 229 5.75 -11.69 14.40
C THR A 229 6.47 -10.87 13.33
N GLN A 230 7.61 -11.37 12.82
CA GLN A 230 8.43 -10.65 11.85
C GLN A 230 7.67 -10.29 10.58
N GLY A 231 7.46 -9.00 10.35
CA GLY A 231 6.82 -8.49 9.15
C GLY A 231 7.71 -8.58 7.91
N ASN A 232 7.08 -8.76 6.74
CA ASN A 232 7.78 -9.02 5.50
C ASN A 232 7.22 -8.19 4.34
N LYS A 233 8.05 -7.95 3.34
CA LYS A 233 7.70 -7.32 2.08
C LYS A 233 8.04 -8.24 0.90
N MET A 234 7.19 -8.25 -0.13
CA MET A 234 7.50 -8.94 -1.39
C MET A 234 8.66 -8.23 -2.07
N ASP A 235 9.72 -8.97 -2.42
CA ASP A 235 10.88 -8.44 -3.11
C ASP A 235 11.63 -9.55 -3.88
N PHE A 236 11.81 -9.35 -5.19
CA PHE A 236 12.41 -10.32 -6.11
C PHE A 236 11.79 -11.72 -5.99
N LEU A 237 10.45 -11.78 -6.09
CA LEU A 237 9.60 -12.99 -6.05
C LEU A 237 9.67 -13.78 -4.74
N LYS A 238 10.10 -13.14 -3.64
CA LYS A 238 10.15 -13.74 -2.31
C LYS A 238 9.69 -12.75 -1.25
N ALA A 239 9.00 -13.25 -0.25
CA ALA A 239 8.84 -12.50 0.99
C ALA A 239 10.20 -12.39 1.70
N ARG A 240 10.57 -11.16 2.04
CA ARG A 240 11.80 -10.83 2.78
C ARG A 240 11.44 -10.07 4.03
N SER A 241 12.11 -10.39 5.12
CA SER A 241 12.03 -9.63 6.35
C SER A 241 12.24 -8.13 6.08
N PHE A 242 11.34 -7.31 6.58
CA PHE A 242 11.39 -5.86 6.37
C PHE A 242 10.94 -5.14 7.65
N ASP A 243 11.89 -4.44 8.26
CA ASP A 243 11.62 -3.57 9.39
C ASP A 243 11.13 -2.22 8.85
N ALA A 244 9.80 -2.11 8.73
CA ALA A 244 9.17 -0.88 8.29
C ALA A 244 9.44 0.26 9.29
N PRO A 245 9.66 1.50 8.81
CA PRO A 245 9.78 2.65 9.69
C PRO A 245 8.54 2.79 10.58
N ALA A 246 8.73 3.12 11.83
CA ALA A 246 7.63 3.41 12.73
C ALA A 246 7.04 4.80 12.42
N TYR A 247 5.70 4.88 12.38
CA TYR A 247 4.95 6.10 12.11
C TYR A 247 4.08 6.45 13.32
N TYR A 248 4.70 6.92 14.40
CA TYR A 248 3.98 7.25 15.65
C TYR A 248 2.90 8.31 15.49
N GLY A 249 3.01 9.16 14.51
CA GLY A 249 1.98 10.14 14.16
C GLY A 249 0.80 9.57 13.38
N ASN A 250 0.79 8.25 13.10
CA ASN A 250 -0.29 7.51 12.44
C ASN A 250 -0.75 6.30 13.26
N ILE A 251 -0.46 6.31 14.54
CA ILE A 251 -0.70 5.19 15.47
C ILE A 251 -2.18 4.78 15.50
N ALA A 252 -3.07 5.76 15.44
CA ALA A 252 -4.51 5.58 15.50
C ALA A 252 -5.13 5.01 14.22
N ALA A 253 -4.41 5.12 13.11
CA ALA A 253 -4.93 4.73 11.81
C ALA A 253 -4.38 3.39 11.30
N GLY A 254 -3.29 2.85 11.93
CA GLY A 254 -2.66 1.66 11.36
C GLY A 254 -1.72 0.86 12.26
N TYR A 255 -1.55 1.18 13.53
CA TYR A 255 -0.48 0.56 14.35
C TYR A 255 -0.97 -0.03 15.68
N LEU A 256 -2.22 -0.51 15.73
CA LEU A 256 -2.65 -1.44 16.75
C LEU A 256 -2.02 -2.81 16.45
N VAL A 257 -1.45 -3.44 17.47
CA VAL A 257 -0.92 -4.80 17.45
C VAL A 257 -1.89 -5.68 18.22
N SER A 258 -2.21 -6.84 17.66
CA SER A 258 -3.12 -7.80 18.29
C SER A 258 -2.85 -9.22 17.81
N ASN A 259 -3.56 -10.18 18.39
CA ASN A 259 -3.58 -11.59 18.04
C ASN A 259 -5.00 -12.10 17.81
N THR A 260 -5.13 -13.30 17.25
CA THR A 260 -6.45 -13.86 16.91
C THR A 260 -7.31 -14.16 18.13
N SER A 261 -6.71 -14.48 19.29
CA SER A 261 -7.44 -14.71 20.56
C SER A 261 -8.11 -13.43 21.07
N ASP A 262 -7.47 -12.27 20.95
CA ASP A 262 -8.06 -10.99 21.35
C ASP A 262 -9.08 -10.50 20.31
N LEU A 263 -8.82 -10.73 19.01
CA LEU A 263 -9.71 -10.31 17.94
C LEU A 263 -11.06 -11.05 17.92
N ILE A 264 -11.14 -12.27 18.41
CA ILE A 264 -12.44 -12.94 18.67
C ILE A 264 -13.29 -12.14 19.66
N LYS A 265 -12.67 -11.62 20.73
CA LYS A 265 -13.37 -10.79 21.73
C LYS A 265 -13.89 -9.51 21.11
N TRP A 266 -13.10 -8.87 20.23
CA TRP A 266 -13.53 -7.72 19.44
C TRP A 266 -14.73 -8.05 18.55
N MET A 267 -14.62 -9.08 17.69
CA MET A 267 -15.68 -9.48 16.77
C MET A 267 -17.00 -9.79 17.47
N LYS A 268 -16.98 -10.45 18.63
CA LYS A 268 -18.18 -10.74 19.44
C LYS A 268 -18.91 -9.48 19.95
N ASN A 269 -18.21 -8.35 20.03
CA ASN A 269 -18.75 -7.13 20.56
C ASN A 269 -19.09 -6.09 19.49
N VAL A 270 -18.66 -6.23 18.24
CA VAL A 270 -18.81 -5.21 17.18
C VAL A 270 -20.24 -4.71 17.07
N ASN A 271 -21.25 -5.59 16.98
CA ASN A 271 -22.64 -5.18 16.85
C ASN A 271 -23.24 -4.53 18.12
N ARG A 272 -22.52 -4.58 19.27
CA ARG A 272 -22.89 -3.86 20.50
C ARG A 272 -22.21 -2.50 20.59
N LEU A 273 -21.12 -2.32 19.83
CA LEU A 273 -20.28 -1.14 19.84
C LEU A 273 -20.70 -0.15 18.74
N PHE A 274 -21.18 -0.66 17.61
CA PHE A 274 -21.53 0.13 16.43
C PHE A 274 -23.01 -0.05 16.09
N ASP A 275 -23.71 1.05 15.85
CA ASP A 275 -25.06 1.06 15.29
C ASP A 275 -24.99 1.12 13.75
N PHE A 276 -24.88 -0.04 13.12
CA PHE A 276 -24.88 -0.11 11.66
C PHE A 276 -26.28 0.06 11.05
N ASP A 277 -27.36 -0.13 11.83
CA ASP A 277 -28.73 0.01 11.34
C ASP A 277 -29.12 1.48 11.19
N GLY A 278 -28.54 2.36 12.02
CA GLY A 278 -28.69 3.82 11.90
C GLY A 278 -27.89 4.42 10.74
N PHE A 279 -26.89 3.68 10.21
CA PHE A 279 -26.08 4.18 9.10
C PHE A 279 -26.85 4.07 7.78
N THR A 280 -27.03 5.20 7.11
CA THR A 280 -27.57 5.27 5.74
C THR A 280 -26.45 5.68 4.80
N ALA A 281 -26.04 4.72 3.95
CA ALA A 281 -25.05 5.02 2.89
C ALA A 281 -25.57 6.16 2.01
N THR A 282 -24.77 7.22 1.88
CA THR A 282 -25.10 8.38 1.05
C THR A 282 -24.15 8.43 -0.16
N ASN A 283 -24.68 8.66 -1.37
CA ASN A 283 -23.89 8.92 -2.57
C ASN A 283 -22.78 7.88 -2.86
N ASP A 284 -23.09 6.61 -2.86
CA ASP A 284 -22.15 5.50 -3.05
C ASP A 284 -21.07 5.36 -1.95
N ASN A 285 -21.18 6.09 -0.85
CA ASN A 285 -20.32 5.92 0.31
C ASN A 285 -20.91 4.86 1.24
N HIS A 286 -20.20 3.74 1.35
CA HIS A 286 -20.51 2.66 2.28
C HIS A 286 -19.62 2.69 3.53
N TYR A 287 -18.79 3.72 3.71
CA TYR A 287 -17.81 3.77 4.79
C TYR A 287 -18.35 4.52 6.02
N TYR A 288 -18.34 3.86 7.16
CA TYR A 288 -18.72 4.44 8.44
C TYR A 288 -17.82 3.91 9.57
N ALA A 289 -17.21 4.83 10.32
CA ALA A 289 -16.54 4.57 11.59
C ALA A 289 -15.54 3.38 11.54
N GLY A 290 -14.73 3.30 10.49
CA GLY A 290 -13.73 2.24 10.32
C GLY A 290 -14.25 0.96 9.65
N TRP A 291 -15.44 1.01 9.04
CA TRP A 291 -16.07 -0.13 8.39
C TRP A 291 -16.61 0.21 7.01
N ASN A 292 -16.44 -0.68 6.05
CA ASN A 292 -17.28 -0.73 4.87
C ASN A 292 -18.55 -1.49 5.23
N VAL A 293 -19.71 -0.84 5.10
CA VAL A 293 -21.01 -1.34 5.54
C VAL A 293 -21.82 -1.79 4.32
N TYR A 294 -22.17 -3.07 4.26
CA TYR A 294 -23.01 -3.68 3.24
C TYR A 294 -24.29 -4.24 3.87
N ASP A 295 -25.24 -4.65 3.06
CA ASP A 295 -26.55 -5.13 3.54
C ASP A 295 -26.44 -6.34 4.49
N ASP A 296 -25.55 -7.28 4.18
CA ASP A 296 -25.41 -8.54 4.91
C ASP A 296 -24.20 -8.61 5.84
N TYR A 297 -23.19 -7.75 5.64
CA TYR A 297 -21.94 -7.78 6.40
C TYR A 297 -21.26 -6.41 6.49
N VAL A 298 -20.33 -6.31 7.40
CA VAL A 298 -19.37 -5.20 7.50
C VAL A 298 -17.95 -5.73 7.36
N CYS A 299 -17.05 -4.95 6.76
CA CYS A 299 -15.67 -5.37 6.59
C CYS A 299 -14.69 -4.20 6.58
N HIS A 300 -13.43 -4.48 6.84
CA HIS A 300 -12.32 -3.55 6.58
C HIS A 300 -11.04 -4.31 6.26
N ALA A 301 -10.31 -3.83 5.25
CA ALA A 301 -8.97 -4.29 4.92
C ALA A 301 -7.90 -3.43 5.59
N GLY A 302 -6.76 -4.02 5.92
CA GLY A 302 -5.59 -3.32 6.43
C GLY A 302 -4.34 -3.69 5.65
N ASN A 303 -3.51 -2.69 5.34
CA ASN A 303 -2.22 -2.91 4.70
C ASN A 303 -1.20 -1.92 5.27
N ASN A 304 -0.14 -2.45 5.87
CA ASN A 304 1.08 -1.76 6.25
C ASN A 304 2.20 -2.22 5.31
N PRO A 305 3.36 -1.57 5.29
CA PRO A 305 4.44 -1.97 4.38
C PRO A 305 4.87 -3.43 4.51
N ASN A 306 4.61 -4.07 5.64
CA ASN A 306 5.09 -5.41 6.00
C ASN A 306 4.05 -6.32 6.66
N TYR A 307 2.79 -5.86 6.83
CA TYR A 307 1.66 -6.65 7.33
C TYR A 307 0.40 -6.37 6.53
N ALA A 308 -0.51 -7.34 6.51
CA ALA A 308 -1.86 -7.15 6.01
C ALA A 308 -2.87 -7.79 6.94
N SER A 309 -4.09 -7.24 6.94
CA SER A 309 -5.21 -7.77 7.71
C SER A 309 -6.53 -7.64 6.94
N GLN A 310 -7.50 -8.44 7.32
CA GLN A 310 -8.89 -8.30 6.85
C GLN A 310 -9.82 -8.77 7.94
N VAL A 311 -10.85 -7.98 8.20
CA VAL A 311 -11.99 -8.39 9.02
C VAL A 311 -13.27 -8.36 8.19
N ILE A 312 -14.13 -9.36 8.36
CA ILE A 312 -15.47 -9.43 7.80
C ILE A 312 -16.41 -10.04 8.84
N ILE A 313 -17.54 -9.39 9.10
CA ILE A 313 -18.51 -9.83 10.12
C ILE A 313 -19.92 -9.69 9.54
N SER A 314 -20.73 -10.72 9.66
CA SER A 314 -22.16 -10.67 9.30
C SER A 314 -22.90 -9.63 10.16
N ARG A 315 -23.84 -8.88 9.55
CA ARG A 315 -24.66 -7.87 10.27
C ARG A 315 -25.38 -8.44 11.49
N ASN A 316 -25.76 -9.71 11.45
CA ASN A 316 -26.37 -10.39 12.59
C ASN A 316 -25.37 -10.83 13.68
N GLY A 317 -24.08 -10.57 13.51
CA GLY A 317 -23.00 -10.88 14.47
C GLY A 317 -22.75 -12.37 14.69
N LYS A 318 -23.23 -13.26 13.81
CA LYS A 318 -23.11 -14.72 14.02
C LYS A 318 -21.85 -15.30 13.38
N ILE A 319 -21.40 -14.72 12.28
CA ILE A 319 -20.22 -15.19 11.55
C ILE A 319 -19.25 -14.02 11.47
N GLY A 320 -18.00 -14.26 11.82
CA GLY A 320 -16.91 -13.28 11.68
C GLY A 320 -15.62 -14.00 11.34
N VAL A 321 -14.81 -13.38 10.50
CA VAL A 321 -13.47 -13.85 10.13
C VAL A 321 -12.49 -12.68 10.22
N PHE A 322 -11.38 -12.90 10.91
CA PHE A 322 -10.29 -11.93 10.98
C PHE A 322 -8.99 -12.61 10.57
N ALA A 323 -8.42 -12.22 9.44
CA ALA A 323 -7.14 -12.73 8.94
C ALA A 323 -6.01 -11.73 9.18
N LEU A 324 -4.85 -12.22 9.64
CA LEU A 324 -3.63 -11.48 9.92
C LEU A 324 -2.48 -12.11 9.12
N SER A 325 -1.75 -11.32 8.34
CA SER A 325 -0.62 -11.77 7.52
C SER A 325 0.64 -11.00 7.84
N ALA A 326 1.75 -11.70 8.00
CA ALA A 326 3.09 -11.11 8.12
C ALA A 326 3.71 -10.76 6.76
N LEU A 327 2.90 -10.50 5.76
CA LEU A 327 3.28 -10.01 4.44
C LEU A 327 2.23 -9.00 3.98
N SER A 328 2.71 -7.83 3.52
CA SER A 328 1.88 -6.84 2.84
C SER A 328 1.30 -7.38 1.53
N GLY A 329 0.02 -7.09 1.25
CA GLY A 329 -0.64 -7.53 0.03
C GLY A 329 -2.14 -7.75 0.20
N SER A 330 -2.77 -8.46 -0.74
CA SER A 330 -4.21 -8.75 -0.77
C SER A 330 -4.59 -10.13 -0.21
N SER A 331 -3.61 -10.94 0.20
CA SER A 331 -3.85 -12.33 0.56
C SER A 331 -4.65 -12.51 1.86
N ALA A 332 -4.53 -11.57 2.82
CA ALA A 332 -5.37 -11.58 4.02
C ALA A 332 -6.86 -11.37 3.65
N THR A 333 -7.14 -10.46 2.69
CA THR A 333 -8.46 -10.21 2.15
C THR A 333 -9.02 -11.46 1.46
N GLU A 334 -8.25 -12.05 0.54
CA GLU A 334 -8.64 -13.28 -0.18
C GLU A 334 -8.99 -14.42 0.78
N VAL A 335 -8.16 -14.62 1.82
CA VAL A 335 -8.39 -15.69 2.79
C VAL A 335 -9.62 -15.42 3.64
N ALA A 336 -9.79 -14.20 4.17
CA ALA A 336 -10.91 -13.88 5.04
C ALA A 336 -12.26 -13.95 4.30
N GLU A 337 -12.34 -13.38 3.10
CA GLU A 337 -13.58 -13.36 2.30
C GLU A 337 -14.00 -14.76 1.89
N ASN A 338 -13.07 -15.59 1.43
CA ASN A 338 -13.43 -16.95 1.02
C ASN A 338 -13.74 -17.88 2.21
N ILE A 339 -13.06 -17.74 3.35
CA ILE A 339 -13.45 -18.46 4.57
C ILE A 339 -14.83 -18.01 5.04
N TYR A 340 -15.14 -16.71 5.00
CA TYR A 340 -16.46 -16.20 5.34
C TYR A 340 -17.54 -16.82 4.44
N ARG A 341 -17.33 -16.91 3.11
CA ARG A 341 -18.24 -17.58 2.17
C ARG A 341 -18.39 -19.07 2.45
N MET A 342 -17.29 -19.76 2.81
CA MET A 342 -17.36 -21.17 3.22
C MET A 342 -18.24 -21.34 4.47
N ARG A 343 -18.18 -20.41 5.44
CA ARG A 343 -19.06 -20.43 6.64
C ARG A 343 -20.52 -20.12 6.31
N LEU A 344 -20.80 -19.47 5.19
CA LEU A 344 -22.15 -19.34 4.65
C LEU A 344 -22.62 -20.60 3.89
N GLY A 345 -21.79 -21.65 3.79
CA GLY A 345 -22.11 -22.92 3.13
C GLY A 345 -21.72 -22.98 1.65
N GLU A 346 -20.93 -22.00 1.15
CA GLU A 346 -20.43 -22.03 -0.22
C GLU A 346 -19.20 -22.93 -0.37
N THR A 347 -18.98 -23.43 -1.59
CA THR A 347 -17.70 -24.00 -2.03
C THR A 347 -16.96 -22.96 -2.84
N VAL A 348 -15.66 -22.82 -2.61
CA VAL A 348 -14.81 -21.85 -3.31
C VAL A 348 -13.69 -22.53 -4.09
N LYS A 349 -13.25 -21.90 -5.17
CA LYS A 349 -12.07 -22.30 -5.97
C LYS A 349 -11.10 -21.15 -5.99
N ILE A 350 -9.81 -21.44 -5.84
CA ILE A 350 -8.78 -20.40 -5.94
C ILE A 350 -8.64 -19.91 -7.40
N GLY A 351 -8.64 -20.84 -8.37
CA GLY A 351 -8.38 -20.50 -9.76
C GLY A 351 -6.96 -19.92 -9.94
N LEU A 352 -6.85 -18.87 -10.75
CA LEU A 352 -5.64 -18.06 -10.87
C LEU A 352 -5.71 -16.93 -9.85
N TYR A 353 -4.95 -17.03 -8.77
CA TYR A 353 -4.83 -15.98 -7.79
C TYR A 353 -3.40 -15.40 -7.76
N ILE A 354 -3.28 -14.10 -7.88
CA ILE A 354 -2.01 -13.38 -7.85
C ILE A 354 -2.17 -12.19 -6.90
N ASP A 355 -1.40 -12.21 -5.83
CA ASP A 355 -1.33 -11.10 -4.89
C ASP A 355 -0.81 -9.82 -5.57
N HIS A 356 -1.36 -8.66 -5.22
CA HIS A 356 -1.02 -7.38 -5.84
C HIS A 356 0.47 -7.02 -5.71
N SER A 357 1.06 -7.29 -4.54
CA SER A 357 2.49 -7.02 -4.28
C SER A 357 3.37 -7.94 -5.12
N ALA A 358 3.00 -9.22 -5.25
CA ALA A 358 3.68 -10.19 -6.09
C ALA A 358 3.56 -9.84 -7.58
N LEU A 359 2.39 -9.36 -8.01
CA LEU A 359 2.19 -8.91 -9.39
C LEU A 359 3.08 -7.70 -9.72
N LEU A 360 3.10 -6.69 -8.86
CA LEU A 360 3.92 -5.49 -9.05
C LEU A 360 5.42 -5.85 -9.11
N ASP A 361 5.88 -6.71 -8.22
CA ASP A 361 7.24 -7.21 -8.19
C ASP A 361 7.60 -7.97 -9.49
N PHE A 362 6.76 -8.91 -9.91
CA PHE A 362 6.93 -9.67 -11.13
C PHE A 362 6.98 -8.77 -12.38
N VAL A 363 6.04 -7.85 -12.52
CA VAL A 363 5.99 -6.91 -13.66
C VAL A 363 7.24 -6.02 -13.68
N SER A 364 7.72 -5.57 -12.53
CA SER A 364 8.95 -4.77 -12.43
C SER A 364 10.18 -5.55 -12.92
N ILE A 365 10.31 -6.82 -12.53
CA ILE A 365 11.39 -7.69 -12.99
C ILE A 365 11.29 -7.93 -14.51
N MET A 366 10.09 -8.21 -15.02
CA MET A 366 9.88 -8.37 -16.46
C MET A 366 10.23 -7.10 -17.24
N ALA A 367 9.91 -5.95 -16.71
CA ALA A 367 10.25 -4.66 -17.32
C ALA A 367 11.77 -4.42 -17.34
N ILE A 368 12.53 -4.80 -16.31
CA ILE A 368 14.01 -4.76 -16.30
C ILE A 368 14.57 -5.66 -17.41
N LEU A 369 14.10 -6.90 -17.49
CA LEU A 369 14.54 -7.84 -18.53
C LEU A 369 14.23 -7.32 -19.94
N PHE A 370 13.08 -6.68 -20.11
CA PHE A 370 12.69 -6.05 -21.37
C PHE A 370 13.58 -4.84 -21.72
N LEU A 371 13.96 -4.00 -20.74
CA LEU A 371 14.95 -2.93 -20.96
C LEU A 371 16.30 -3.49 -21.44
N ILE A 372 16.79 -4.57 -20.84
CA ILE A 372 18.01 -5.25 -21.27
C ILE A 372 17.86 -5.76 -22.72
N TYR A 373 16.70 -6.34 -23.05
CA TYR A 373 16.41 -6.77 -24.43
C TYR A 373 16.44 -5.60 -25.40
N LEU A 374 15.84 -4.45 -25.05
CA LEU A 374 15.85 -3.24 -25.86
C LEU A 374 17.26 -2.68 -26.07
N LEU A 375 18.15 -2.71 -25.06
CA LEU A 375 19.56 -2.34 -25.21
C LEU A 375 20.29 -3.18 -26.27
N LEU A 376 19.94 -4.45 -26.39
CA LEU A 376 20.51 -5.35 -27.40
C LEU A 376 19.89 -5.13 -28.79
N LEU A 377 18.67 -4.57 -28.86
CA LEU A 377 17.91 -4.39 -30.08
C LEU A 377 18.16 -3.01 -30.73
N ILE A 378 18.07 -1.96 -29.94
CA ILE A 378 18.09 -0.58 -30.45
C ILE A 378 19.51 -0.22 -30.88
N ARG A 379 19.63 0.22 -32.14
CA ARG A 379 20.87 0.78 -32.69
C ARG A 379 20.60 2.14 -33.29
N VAL A 380 21.38 3.10 -32.90
CA VAL A 380 21.37 4.44 -33.49
C VAL A 380 22.21 4.39 -34.78
N ASN A 381 21.56 4.37 -35.94
CA ASN A 381 22.22 4.25 -37.27
C ASN A 381 21.72 5.27 -38.31
N SER A 382 20.97 6.30 -37.85
CA SER A 382 20.56 7.42 -38.69
C SER A 382 20.31 8.67 -37.85
N LYS A 383 20.46 9.86 -38.44
CA LYS A 383 20.23 11.15 -37.77
C LYS A 383 18.84 11.26 -37.17
N ARG A 384 17.81 10.78 -37.90
CA ARG A 384 16.43 10.72 -37.41
C ARG A 384 16.30 9.86 -36.15
N LYS A 385 16.89 8.65 -36.14
CA LYS A 385 16.86 7.78 -34.95
C LYS A 385 17.60 8.36 -33.77
N ALA A 386 18.75 9.05 -34.01
CA ALA A 386 19.49 9.72 -32.94
C ALA A 386 18.66 10.81 -32.28
N ILE A 387 18.02 11.67 -33.07
CA ILE A 387 17.17 12.75 -32.56
C ILE A 387 15.98 12.20 -31.77
N TRP A 388 15.26 11.20 -32.31
CA TRP A 388 14.13 10.59 -31.59
C TRP A 388 14.58 9.88 -30.31
N SER A 389 15.71 9.19 -30.33
CA SER A 389 16.27 8.55 -29.13
C SER A 389 16.63 9.56 -28.05
N LEU A 390 17.24 10.69 -28.42
CA LEU A 390 17.50 11.80 -27.50
C LEU A 390 16.21 12.36 -26.88
N LEU A 391 15.23 12.70 -27.70
CA LEU A 391 13.97 13.27 -27.24
C LEU A 391 13.22 12.33 -26.33
N LEU A 392 13.00 11.08 -26.75
CA LEU A 392 12.24 10.10 -25.96
C LEU A 392 12.95 9.74 -24.66
N SER A 393 14.27 9.57 -24.67
CA SER A 393 15.03 9.27 -23.45
C SER A 393 15.01 10.45 -22.48
N SER A 394 15.10 11.69 -22.97
CA SER A 394 15.02 12.90 -22.13
C SER A 394 13.63 13.06 -21.50
N ILE A 395 12.55 12.89 -22.30
CA ILE A 395 11.17 12.92 -21.81
C ILE A 395 10.96 11.85 -20.75
N PHE A 396 11.49 10.65 -20.96
CA PHE A 396 11.32 9.52 -20.04
C PHE A 396 12.03 9.76 -18.71
N ILE A 397 13.28 10.29 -18.71
CA ILE A 397 13.97 10.69 -17.48
C ILE A 397 13.18 11.75 -16.73
N VAL A 398 12.74 12.80 -17.43
CA VAL A 398 11.94 13.87 -16.83
C VAL A 398 10.64 13.31 -16.24
N GLY A 399 9.97 12.40 -16.94
CA GLY A 399 8.76 11.72 -16.45
C GLY A 399 9.01 10.93 -15.16
N ILE A 400 10.12 10.17 -15.08
CA ILE A 400 10.49 9.44 -13.84
C ILE A 400 10.77 10.43 -12.71
N VAL A 401 11.59 11.46 -12.95
CA VAL A 401 11.96 12.44 -11.91
C VAL A 401 10.75 13.23 -11.41
N LEU A 402 9.79 13.53 -12.29
CA LEU A 402 8.56 14.25 -11.93
C LEU A 402 7.44 13.32 -11.44
N SER A 403 7.58 12.00 -11.56
CA SER A 403 6.51 11.05 -11.20
C SER A 403 6.01 11.19 -9.75
N PRO A 404 6.85 11.41 -8.72
CA PRO A 404 6.34 11.63 -7.36
C PRO A 404 5.46 12.87 -7.28
N PHE A 405 5.85 13.95 -7.94
CA PHE A 405 5.07 15.18 -7.97
C PHE A 405 3.74 15.00 -8.71
N LEU A 406 3.74 14.29 -9.84
CA LEU A 406 2.54 14.02 -10.64
C LEU A 406 1.58 13.06 -9.95
N LEU A 407 2.12 12.08 -9.22
CA LEU A 407 1.35 11.07 -8.51
C LEU A 407 1.05 11.47 -7.06
N GLN A 408 1.57 12.62 -6.60
CA GLN A 408 1.44 13.12 -5.24
C GLN A 408 2.01 12.19 -4.15
N TYR A 409 2.94 11.30 -4.51
CA TYR A 409 3.69 10.44 -3.58
C TYR A 409 5.18 10.80 -3.64
N ASN A 410 5.90 10.64 -2.53
CA ASN A 410 7.34 10.84 -2.48
C ASN A 410 8.13 9.53 -2.71
N TYR A 411 9.45 9.64 -2.95
CA TYR A 411 10.31 8.47 -3.16
C TYR A 411 10.46 7.62 -1.89
N ASP A 412 10.38 8.22 -0.70
CA ASP A 412 10.42 7.49 0.57
C ASP A 412 9.21 6.57 0.70
N TYR A 413 8.02 7.05 0.27
CA TYR A 413 6.82 6.22 0.19
C TYR A 413 7.04 5.02 -0.74
N LEU A 414 7.58 5.26 -1.94
CA LEU A 414 7.86 4.16 -2.88
C LEU A 414 8.87 3.17 -2.31
N TYR A 415 9.91 3.64 -1.62
CA TYR A 415 10.89 2.76 -0.97
C TYR A 415 10.27 1.89 0.11
N VAL A 416 9.40 2.46 0.93
CA VAL A 416 8.78 1.75 2.06
C VAL A 416 7.67 0.81 1.59
N TRP A 417 6.80 1.25 0.67
CA TRP A 417 5.58 0.54 0.32
C TRP A 417 5.67 -0.37 -0.92
N CYS A 418 6.62 -0.12 -1.81
CA CYS A 418 6.74 -0.89 -3.04
C CYS A 418 7.88 -1.91 -3.00
N PRO A 419 7.83 -2.99 -3.82
CA PRO A 419 8.95 -3.91 -3.96
C PRO A 419 10.24 -3.21 -4.39
N GLY A 420 11.40 -3.69 -3.90
CA GLY A 420 12.70 -3.15 -4.30
C GLY A 420 12.99 -3.33 -5.80
N SER A 421 12.39 -4.34 -6.43
CA SER A 421 12.42 -4.53 -7.88
C SER A 421 11.86 -3.34 -8.65
N LEU A 422 10.82 -2.64 -8.14
CA LEU A 422 10.28 -1.43 -8.75
C LEU A 422 11.30 -0.28 -8.71
N LEU A 423 11.98 -0.09 -7.59
CA LEU A 423 13.05 0.92 -7.47
C LEU A 423 14.20 0.60 -8.42
N LEU A 424 14.59 -0.68 -8.49
CA LEU A 424 15.62 -1.12 -9.43
C LEU A 424 15.18 -0.89 -10.88
N PHE A 425 13.90 -1.12 -11.21
CA PHE A 425 13.35 -0.81 -12.53
C PHE A 425 13.44 0.69 -12.86
N LEU A 426 13.12 1.57 -11.91
CA LEU A 426 13.24 3.03 -12.11
C LEU A 426 14.70 3.44 -12.36
N ILE A 427 15.64 2.92 -11.57
CA ILE A 427 17.08 3.16 -11.74
C ILE A 427 17.55 2.61 -13.10
N ALA A 428 17.19 1.37 -13.45
CA ALA A 428 17.54 0.76 -14.72
C ALA A 428 16.98 1.55 -15.91
N SER A 429 15.79 2.13 -15.77
CA SER A 429 15.16 2.97 -16.79
C SER A 429 15.93 4.28 -17.02
N ILE A 430 16.41 4.91 -15.96
CA ILE A 430 17.29 6.10 -16.05
C ILE A 430 18.61 5.71 -16.71
N CYS A 431 19.26 4.64 -16.27
CA CYS A 431 20.52 4.16 -16.87
C CYS A 431 20.35 3.82 -18.37
N PHE A 432 19.26 3.13 -18.73
CA PHE A 432 18.91 2.85 -20.12
C PHE A 432 18.83 4.13 -20.95
N SER A 433 18.10 5.12 -20.45
CA SER A 433 17.92 6.41 -21.13
C SER A 433 19.23 7.18 -21.29
N ILE A 434 20.08 7.20 -20.25
CA ILE A 434 21.42 7.81 -20.33
C ILE A 434 22.27 7.12 -21.40
N ILE A 435 22.30 5.80 -21.46
CA ILE A 435 23.03 5.02 -22.48
C ILE A 435 22.52 5.39 -23.89
N GLN A 436 21.21 5.51 -24.10
CA GLN A 436 20.63 5.89 -25.37
C GLN A 436 21.00 7.33 -25.79
N ILE A 437 21.01 8.27 -24.82
CA ILE A 437 21.46 9.66 -25.01
C ILE A 437 22.94 9.66 -25.44
N CYS A 438 23.81 8.98 -24.71
CA CYS A 438 25.23 8.91 -25.03
C CYS A 438 25.48 8.34 -26.42
N ASN A 439 24.83 7.21 -26.76
CA ASN A 439 24.94 6.59 -28.08
C ASN A 439 24.51 7.55 -29.20
N SER A 440 23.43 8.33 -28.97
CA SER A 440 22.92 9.26 -29.95
C SER A 440 23.83 10.49 -30.13
N VAL A 441 24.37 11.02 -29.05
CA VAL A 441 25.32 12.16 -29.08
C VAL A 441 26.62 11.76 -29.79
N VAL A 442 27.19 10.60 -29.44
CA VAL A 442 28.42 10.09 -30.08
C VAL A 442 28.20 9.90 -31.57
N TRP A 443 27.06 9.31 -31.96
CA TRP A 443 26.74 9.08 -33.37
C TRP A 443 26.58 10.41 -34.15
N LEU A 444 25.90 11.43 -33.59
CA LEU A 444 25.76 12.75 -34.20
C LEU A 444 27.10 13.45 -34.37
N LYS A 445 27.96 13.45 -33.34
CA LYS A 445 29.33 14.03 -33.42
C LYS A 445 30.19 13.34 -34.48
N CYS A 446 30.13 12.01 -34.62
CA CYS A 446 30.85 11.30 -35.66
C CYS A 446 30.44 11.75 -37.07
N ILE A 447 29.15 11.94 -37.34
CA ILE A 447 28.68 12.39 -38.66
C ILE A 447 29.15 13.82 -38.96
N ASP A 448 29.07 14.73 -38.01
CA ASP A 448 29.50 16.12 -38.21
C ASP A 448 31.01 16.18 -38.50
N SER A 449 31.82 15.32 -37.85
CA SER A 449 33.26 15.22 -38.12
C SER A 449 33.55 14.71 -39.53
N PHE A 450 32.85 13.69 -40.01
CA PHE A 450 32.99 13.16 -41.39
C PHE A 450 32.45 14.13 -42.45
N GLY A 451 31.40 14.90 -42.12
CA GLY A 451 30.85 15.94 -43.02
C GLY A 451 31.79 17.11 -43.21
N PHE A 452 32.64 17.43 -42.22
CA PHE A 452 33.67 18.49 -42.31
C PHE A 452 34.82 18.07 -43.19
N VAL A 453 35.29 16.81 -43.08
CA VAL A 453 36.36 16.23 -43.92
C VAL A 453 35.93 16.16 -45.38
N GLY A 454 34.70 15.76 -45.67
CA GLY A 454 34.19 15.69 -47.03
C GLY A 454 34.01 17.07 -47.72
N LYS A 455 33.72 18.13 -46.93
CA LYS A 455 33.62 19.50 -47.46
C LYS A 455 35.00 20.15 -47.68
N SER A 456 36.00 19.82 -46.88
CA SER A 456 37.38 20.31 -47.09
C SER A 456 38.03 19.69 -48.34
N THR A 457 37.89 18.42 -48.55
CA THR A 457 38.43 17.70 -49.74
C THR A 457 37.73 18.11 -51.05
N VAL A 458 36.41 18.44 -51.03
CA VAL A 458 35.67 18.94 -52.21
C VAL A 458 36.10 20.38 -52.51
N LYS A 459 36.39 21.23 -51.51
CA LYS A 459 36.88 22.58 -51.74
C LYS A 459 38.29 22.59 -52.28
N GLU A 460 39.19 21.75 -51.75
CA GLU A 460 40.57 21.60 -52.22
C GLU A 460 40.62 21.08 -53.67
N ASN A 461 39.77 20.13 -54.02
CA ASN A 461 39.65 19.61 -55.39
C ASN A 461 39.02 20.63 -56.36
N GLN A 462 38.15 21.53 -55.91
CA GLN A 462 37.62 22.63 -56.71
C GLN A 462 38.62 23.77 -56.93
N ASP A 463 39.42 24.10 -55.92
CA ASP A 463 40.48 25.11 -56.05
C ASP A 463 41.66 24.58 -56.92
N ASN A 464 42.00 23.33 -56.84
CA ASN A 464 43.02 22.71 -57.73
C ASN A 464 42.54 22.64 -59.17
N ARG A 465 41.25 22.39 -59.44
CA ARG A 465 40.68 22.39 -60.82
C ARG A 465 40.58 23.84 -61.38
N ARG A 466 40.49 24.87 -60.54
CA ARG A 466 40.54 26.25 -60.98
C ARG A 466 41.96 26.73 -61.32
N LYS A 467 42.95 26.24 -60.59
CA LYS A 467 44.37 26.56 -60.88
C LYS A 467 44.86 25.92 -62.17
N THR A 468 44.44 24.67 -62.51
CA THR A 468 44.83 24.00 -63.73
C THR A 468 44.06 24.45 -64.99
N LYS A 469 43.12 25.42 -64.88
CA LYS A 469 42.45 26.06 -66.04
C LYS A 469 42.97 27.47 -66.31
N LEU A 470 43.96 27.95 -65.55
CA LEU A 470 44.57 29.27 -65.67
C LEU A 470 46.04 29.19 -66.09
N GLU A 471 46.57 27.98 -66.32
CA GLU A 471 47.79 27.69 -67.07
C GLU A 471 47.40 27.16 -68.48
#